data_3720dbe61efc42a213e4fb509ceedc69
#
_entry.id   3720dbe61efc42a213e4fb509ceedc69
#
_cell.length_a   1.000
_cell.length_b   1.000
_cell.length_c   1.000
_cell.angle_alpha   90.00
_cell.angle_beta   90.00
_cell.angle_gamma   90.00
#
_symmetry.space_group_name_H-M   'P 1'
#
loop_
_entity.id
_entity.type
_entity.pdbx_description
1 polymer ?
#
loop_
_entity_poly.entity_id
_entity_poly.type
_entity_poly.pdbx_seq_one_letter_code
_entity_poly.pdbx_strand_id
1 'polypeptide(L)'
;MAIDVAKYIAWKLNKRLVSIPTILSVDAFTTPAAGIRNNHDVEYLGEATPDPLIIDYNVLRSAPKELNIAGVGDLFSIHTASFDWEYANSRGKSEYPFKVEAINGGKKILEFIYDNIGNIKANNNNGLRAIVEAYISLNTICLPIDHFRIEEGSEHYLFYELEERLKRPFIHGNIIGLGIYLLSRLQNNDPLFITEMMNESGLIYQPISMNIKKDDLVNSLLNLKKFVKSKDKLWYTIIDDSEIN
;
A
#
# COMPACT_ATOMS: atom_id res chain seq x y z
N MET A 1 -10.64 7.56 3.31
CA MET A 1 -11.56 7.89 4.46
C MET A 1 -13.03 7.99 4.06
N ALA A 2 -13.47 8.79 3.08
CA ALA A 2 -14.90 8.83 2.72
C ALA A 2 -15.43 7.47 2.22
N ILE A 3 -14.66 6.78 1.38
CA ILE A 3 -15.04 5.46 0.87
C ILE A 3 -15.10 4.40 1.99
N ASP A 4 -14.19 4.44 2.95
CA ASP A 4 -14.17 3.47 4.05
C ASP A 4 -15.39 3.64 4.96
N VAL A 5 -15.78 4.89 5.24
CA VAL A 5 -17.04 5.18 5.97
C VAL A 5 -18.24 4.68 5.18
N ALA A 6 -18.25 4.88 3.85
CA ALA A 6 -19.33 4.39 2.98
C ALA A 6 -19.39 2.84 2.97
N LYS A 7 -18.24 2.16 2.89
CA LYS A 7 -18.14 0.69 3.01
C LYS A 7 -18.69 0.21 4.34
N TYR A 8 -18.24 0.81 5.44
CA TYR A 8 -18.73 0.46 6.78
C TYR A 8 -20.26 0.61 6.92
N ILE A 9 -20.81 1.72 6.43
CA ILE A 9 -22.26 1.96 6.44
C ILE A 9 -22.99 0.95 5.55
N ALA A 10 -22.48 0.70 4.34
CA ALA A 10 -23.08 -0.26 3.40
C ALA A 10 -23.09 -1.67 3.99
N TRP A 11 -22.00 -2.12 4.60
CA TRP A 11 -21.89 -3.38 5.31
C TRP A 11 -22.87 -3.45 6.49
N LYS A 12 -22.85 -2.43 7.36
CA LYS A 12 -23.67 -2.41 8.58
C LYS A 12 -25.17 -2.42 8.31
N LEU A 13 -25.59 -1.75 7.23
CA LEU A 13 -26.98 -1.61 6.84
C LEU A 13 -27.40 -2.55 5.71
N ASN A 14 -26.52 -3.46 5.28
CA ASN A 14 -26.73 -4.38 4.16
C ASN A 14 -27.21 -3.63 2.89
N LYS A 15 -26.48 -2.59 2.49
CA LYS A 15 -26.79 -1.77 1.31
C LYS A 15 -25.77 -1.98 0.19
N ARG A 16 -26.23 -1.80 -1.04
CA ARG A 16 -25.31 -1.73 -2.20
C ARG A 16 -24.44 -0.50 -2.08
N LEU A 17 -23.17 -0.64 -2.51
CA LEU A 17 -22.19 0.43 -2.53
C LEU A 17 -21.84 0.75 -3.99
N VAL A 18 -22.00 2.01 -4.38
CA VAL A 18 -21.46 2.54 -5.63
C VAL A 18 -20.21 3.34 -5.31
N SER A 19 -19.08 3.01 -5.93
CA SER A 19 -17.84 3.76 -5.77
C SER A 19 -17.58 4.65 -6.97
N ILE A 20 -17.39 5.96 -6.72
CA ILE A 20 -17.01 6.96 -7.71
C ILE A 20 -15.80 7.70 -7.15
N PRO A 21 -14.57 7.19 -7.35
CA PRO A 21 -13.39 7.82 -6.78
C PRO A 21 -13.14 9.20 -7.39
N THR A 22 -12.80 10.16 -6.54
CA THR A 22 -12.39 11.50 -6.95
C THR A 22 -10.87 11.68 -6.90
N ILE A 23 -10.15 10.73 -6.31
CA ILE A 23 -8.68 10.62 -6.25
C ILE A 23 -8.29 9.14 -6.19
N LEU A 24 -7.06 8.83 -6.59
CA LEU A 24 -6.52 7.45 -6.62
C LEU A 24 -5.39 7.27 -5.60
N SER A 25 -5.49 7.86 -4.42
CA SER A 25 -4.38 7.89 -3.43
C SER A 25 -4.16 6.57 -2.67
N VAL A 26 -5.04 5.58 -2.84
CA VAL A 26 -5.00 4.27 -2.18
C VAL A 26 -6.01 3.34 -2.87
N ASP A 27 -5.90 2.05 -2.69
CA ASP A 27 -6.72 0.97 -3.26
C ASP A 27 -8.20 0.97 -2.81
N ALA A 28 -8.54 1.69 -1.75
CA ALA A 28 -9.84 1.66 -1.08
C ALA A 28 -11.07 1.83 -1.99
N PHE A 29 -10.90 2.39 -3.21
CA PHE A 29 -12.00 2.52 -4.17
C PHE A 29 -12.38 1.21 -4.87
N THR A 30 -11.53 0.18 -4.80
CA THR A 30 -11.72 -1.14 -5.43
C THR A 30 -11.87 -2.28 -4.44
N THR A 31 -11.29 -2.16 -3.24
CA THR A 31 -11.26 -3.23 -2.23
C THR A 31 -12.52 -3.29 -1.39
N PRO A 32 -12.91 -4.45 -0.84
CA PRO A 32 -14.10 -4.59 0.00
C PRO A 32 -13.89 -4.09 1.42
N ALA A 33 -12.71 -4.27 2.01
CA ALA A 33 -12.45 -3.98 3.41
C ALA A 33 -12.57 -2.49 3.75
N ALA A 34 -13.17 -2.16 4.90
CA ALA A 34 -13.30 -0.81 5.41
C ALA A 34 -12.21 -0.51 6.45
N GLY A 35 -11.21 0.27 6.08
CA GLY A 35 -10.14 0.73 6.97
C GLY A 35 -10.59 1.92 7.82
N ILE A 36 -10.88 1.68 9.09
CA ILE A 36 -11.36 2.71 10.03
C ILE A 36 -10.24 3.05 11.02
N ARG A 37 -9.97 4.35 11.19
CA ARG A 37 -9.02 4.81 12.22
C ARG A 37 -9.72 4.93 13.56
N ASN A 38 -9.21 4.17 14.52
CA ASN A 38 -9.64 4.19 15.91
C ASN A 38 -8.42 4.47 16.81
N ASN A 39 -8.39 5.63 17.47
CA ASN A 39 -7.28 6.03 18.36
C ASN A 39 -5.87 5.91 17.73
N HIS A 40 -5.72 6.30 16.45
CA HIS A 40 -4.51 6.22 15.64
C HIS A 40 -4.12 4.82 15.15
N ASP A 41 -4.87 3.77 15.48
CA ASP A 41 -4.76 2.45 14.85
C ASP A 41 -5.69 2.35 13.65
N VAL A 42 -5.28 1.58 12.64
CA VAL A 42 -6.15 1.22 11.52
C VAL A 42 -6.76 -0.15 11.80
N GLU A 43 -8.09 -0.18 11.89
CA GLU A 43 -8.86 -1.41 12.06
C GLU A 43 -9.67 -1.68 10.80
N TYR A 44 -9.63 -2.90 10.29
CA TYR A 44 -10.47 -3.32 9.17
C TYR A 44 -11.79 -3.88 9.72
N LEU A 45 -12.88 -3.12 9.53
CA LEU A 45 -14.19 -3.42 10.10
C LEU A 45 -15.23 -3.60 8.99
N GLY A 46 -15.59 -4.87 8.74
CA GLY A 46 -16.61 -5.22 7.76
C GLY A 46 -16.15 -5.05 6.31
N GLU A 47 -16.99 -5.54 5.40
CA GLU A 47 -16.70 -5.59 3.98
C GLU A 47 -17.91 -5.18 3.15
N ALA A 48 -17.68 -4.32 2.15
CA ALA A 48 -18.67 -3.98 1.13
C ALA A 48 -17.96 -3.77 -0.20
N THR A 49 -18.14 -4.72 -1.11
CA THR A 49 -17.58 -4.63 -2.46
C THR A 49 -18.30 -3.52 -3.25
N PRO A 50 -17.56 -2.56 -3.81
CA PRO A 50 -18.14 -1.56 -4.69
C PRO A 50 -18.71 -2.20 -5.97
N ASP A 51 -20.01 -2.00 -6.21
CA ASP A 51 -20.70 -2.46 -7.41
C ASP A 51 -21.90 -1.55 -7.73
N PRO A 52 -21.82 -0.74 -8.83
CA PRO A 52 -20.67 -0.60 -9.73
C PRO A 52 -19.55 0.31 -9.21
N LEU A 53 -18.34 0.10 -9.76
CA LEU A 53 -17.24 1.05 -9.72
C LEU A 53 -17.30 1.93 -10.99
N ILE A 54 -17.45 3.25 -10.81
CA ILE A 54 -17.55 4.21 -11.91
C ILE A 54 -16.32 5.12 -11.89
N ILE A 55 -15.55 5.11 -12.97
CA ILE A 55 -14.33 5.91 -13.10
C ILE A 55 -14.56 7.06 -14.06
N ASP A 56 -14.54 8.29 -13.55
CA ASP A 56 -14.56 9.52 -14.37
C ASP A 56 -13.15 10.15 -14.38
N TYR A 57 -12.46 9.98 -15.50
CA TYR A 57 -11.09 10.51 -15.66
C TYR A 57 -11.02 12.04 -15.65
N ASN A 58 -12.12 12.77 -15.97
CA ASN A 58 -12.11 14.22 -15.87
C ASN A 58 -12.13 14.65 -14.39
N VAL A 59 -12.89 13.94 -13.56
CA VAL A 59 -12.91 14.16 -12.10
C VAL A 59 -11.55 13.83 -11.52
N LEU A 60 -11.00 12.66 -11.81
CA LEU A 60 -9.68 12.24 -11.30
C LEU A 60 -8.57 13.20 -11.71
N ARG A 61 -8.59 13.70 -12.96
CA ARG A 61 -7.59 14.65 -13.45
C ARG A 61 -7.71 16.04 -12.80
N SER A 62 -8.89 16.40 -12.30
CA SER A 62 -9.10 17.67 -11.58
C SER A 62 -8.57 17.65 -10.14
N ALA A 63 -8.28 16.46 -9.61
CA ALA A 63 -7.68 16.31 -8.28
C ALA A 63 -6.22 16.77 -8.26
N PRO A 64 -5.67 17.13 -7.09
CA PRO A 64 -4.24 17.37 -6.94
C PRO A 64 -3.43 16.19 -7.46
N LYS A 65 -2.53 16.46 -8.39
CA LYS A 65 -1.71 15.46 -9.09
C LYS A 65 -0.98 14.53 -8.11
N GLU A 66 -0.43 15.10 -7.04
CA GLU A 66 0.34 14.41 -6.01
C GLU A 66 -0.49 13.33 -5.30
N LEU A 67 -1.81 13.54 -5.17
CA LEU A 67 -2.70 12.57 -4.55
C LEU A 67 -3.00 11.38 -5.47
N ASN A 68 -3.08 11.59 -6.79
CA ASN A 68 -3.22 10.48 -7.73
C ASN A 68 -1.91 9.68 -7.84
N ILE A 69 -0.76 10.37 -7.88
CA ILE A 69 0.55 9.73 -7.91
C ILE A 69 0.81 8.94 -6.61
N ALA A 70 0.31 9.41 -5.46
CA ALA A 70 0.44 8.66 -4.22
C ALA A 70 -0.11 7.22 -4.32
N GLY A 71 -1.13 6.99 -5.15
CA GLY A 71 -1.66 5.64 -5.36
C GLY A 71 -0.64 4.63 -5.91
N VAL A 72 0.38 5.07 -6.66
CA VAL A 72 1.40 4.11 -7.11
C VAL A 72 2.34 3.67 -5.98
N GLY A 73 2.41 4.43 -4.89
CA GLY A 73 3.20 4.04 -3.71
C GLY A 73 2.72 2.71 -3.14
N ASP A 74 1.43 2.55 -3.06
CA ASP A 74 0.79 1.32 -2.61
C ASP A 74 1.04 0.16 -3.59
N LEU A 75 0.89 0.40 -4.90
CA LEU A 75 1.23 -0.59 -5.92
C LEU A 75 2.73 -0.99 -5.91
N PHE A 76 3.63 -0.06 -5.59
CA PHE A 76 5.05 -0.36 -5.47
C PHE A 76 5.38 -1.23 -4.26
N SER A 77 4.51 -1.29 -3.24
CA SER A 77 4.69 -2.19 -2.10
C SER A 77 4.73 -3.67 -2.50
N ILE A 78 4.14 -4.02 -3.65
CA ILE A 78 4.25 -5.37 -4.23
C ILE A 78 5.71 -5.84 -4.28
N HIS A 79 6.67 -4.94 -4.50
CA HIS A 79 8.09 -5.27 -4.53
C HIS A 79 8.61 -5.79 -3.18
N THR A 80 8.33 -5.09 -2.10
CA THR A 80 8.79 -5.41 -0.75
C THR A 80 7.92 -6.46 -0.06
N ALA A 81 6.60 -6.38 -0.21
CA ALA A 81 5.65 -7.31 0.39
C ALA A 81 5.75 -8.72 -0.21
N SER A 82 5.94 -8.83 -1.54
CA SER A 82 6.21 -10.12 -2.19
C SER A 82 7.47 -10.79 -1.65
N PHE A 83 8.55 -10.00 -1.45
CA PHE A 83 9.77 -10.50 -0.81
C PHE A 83 9.48 -11.01 0.61
N ASP A 84 8.77 -10.25 1.41
CA ASP A 84 8.44 -10.65 2.79
C ASP A 84 7.60 -11.93 2.84
N TRP A 85 6.68 -12.13 1.90
CA TRP A 85 5.91 -13.37 1.85
C TRP A 85 6.77 -14.57 1.44
N GLU A 86 7.64 -14.41 0.44
CA GLU A 86 8.60 -15.46 0.05
C GLU A 86 9.58 -15.76 1.20
N TYR A 87 10.05 -14.72 1.90
CA TYR A 87 10.92 -14.85 3.07
C TYR A 87 10.22 -15.62 4.20
N ALA A 88 9.01 -15.25 4.57
CA ALA A 88 8.22 -15.96 5.58
C ALA A 88 8.02 -17.44 5.19
N ASN A 89 7.71 -17.72 3.92
CA ASN A 89 7.57 -19.07 3.41
C ASN A 89 8.88 -19.87 3.55
N SER A 90 10.02 -19.29 3.20
CA SER A 90 11.34 -19.92 3.31
C SER A 90 11.72 -20.27 4.76
N ARG A 91 11.16 -19.55 5.73
CA ARG A 91 11.33 -19.77 7.17
C ARG A 91 10.28 -20.71 7.77
N GLY A 92 9.30 -21.17 6.99
CA GLY A 92 8.16 -21.96 7.48
C GLY A 92 7.28 -21.16 8.44
N LYS A 93 7.20 -19.83 8.24
CA LYS A 93 6.46 -18.86 9.06
C LYS A 93 5.36 -18.14 8.30
N SER A 94 5.08 -18.56 7.07
CA SER A 94 3.99 -17.96 6.30
C SER A 94 2.64 -18.34 6.90
N GLU A 95 1.82 -17.37 7.21
CA GLU A 95 0.47 -17.52 7.78
C GLU A 95 -0.52 -18.05 6.73
N TYR A 96 -0.23 -17.78 5.46
CA TYR A 96 -1.01 -18.24 4.31
C TYR A 96 -0.17 -19.13 3.39
N PRO A 97 -0.77 -20.10 2.70
CA PRO A 97 -0.05 -20.90 1.70
C PRO A 97 0.58 -20.01 0.64
N PHE A 98 1.89 -20.12 0.48
CA PHE A 98 2.62 -19.33 -0.51
C PHE A 98 2.16 -19.67 -1.93
N LYS A 99 1.91 -18.64 -2.75
CA LYS A 99 1.41 -18.75 -4.12
C LYS A 99 2.39 -18.07 -5.09
N VAL A 100 3.20 -18.86 -5.77
CA VAL A 100 4.15 -18.34 -6.77
C VAL A 100 3.44 -17.62 -7.92
N GLU A 101 2.21 -18.04 -8.25
CA GLU A 101 1.37 -17.41 -9.27
C GLU A 101 0.98 -15.98 -8.88
N ALA A 102 0.71 -15.74 -7.58
CA ALA A 102 0.42 -14.41 -7.07
C ALA A 102 1.66 -13.51 -7.18
N ILE A 103 2.84 -14.01 -6.78
CA ILE A 103 4.11 -13.27 -6.94
C ILE A 103 4.37 -12.91 -8.41
N ASN A 104 4.20 -13.87 -9.32
CA ASN A 104 4.37 -13.63 -10.76
C ASN A 104 3.34 -12.62 -11.30
N GLY A 105 2.12 -12.67 -10.81
CA GLY A 105 1.09 -11.68 -11.12
C GLY A 105 1.47 -10.28 -10.64
N GLY A 106 1.96 -10.15 -9.40
CA GLY A 106 2.47 -8.91 -8.84
C GLY A 106 3.62 -8.31 -9.65
N LYS A 107 4.58 -9.13 -10.08
CA LYS A 107 5.68 -8.68 -10.96
C LYS A 107 5.16 -8.09 -12.28
N LYS A 108 4.16 -8.72 -12.90
CA LYS A 108 3.55 -8.19 -14.14
C LYS A 108 2.82 -6.86 -13.91
N ILE A 109 2.24 -6.66 -12.71
CA ILE A 109 1.65 -5.37 -12.36
C ILE A 109 2.74 -4.30 -12.25
N LEU A 110 3.88 -4.58 -11.62
CA LEU A 110 5.00 -3.66 -11.54
C LEU A 110 5.58 -3.33 -12.93
N GLU A 111 5.74 -4.32 -13.81
CA GLU A 111 6.16 -4.12 -15.20
C GLU A 111 5.17 -3.21 -15.95
N PHE A 112 3.86 -3.47 -15.80
CA PHE A 112 2.82 -2.64 -16.42
C PHE A 112 2.85 -1.18 -15.92
N ILE A 113 3.07 -0.95 -14.62
CA ILE A 113 3.25 0.39 -14.05
C ILE A 113 4.50 1.05 -14.61
N TYR A 114 5.62 0.31 -14.72
CA TYR A 114 6.86 0.83 -15.29
C TYR A 114 6.67 1.30 -16.73
N ASP A 115 6.02 0.50 -17.57
CA ASP A 115 5.72 0.86 -18.97
C ASP A 115 4.86 2.12 -19.10
N ASN A 116 4.07 2.43 -18.06
CA ASN A 116 3.18 3.59 -18.03
C ASN A 116 3.69 4.75 -17.15
N ILE A 117 4.91 4.66 -16.61
CA ILE A 117 5.40 5.57 -15.57
C ILE A 117 5.42 7.03 -16.00
N GLY A 118 5.79 7.31 -17.25
CA GLY A 118 5.76 8.65 -17.83
C GLY A 118 4.34 9.24 -17.91
N ASN A 119 3.35 8.43 -18.25
CA ASN A 119 1.95 8.84 -18.28
C ASN A 119 1.41 9.10 -16.86
N ILE A 120 1.81 8.28 -15.89
CA ILE A 120 1.47 8.43 -14.47
C ILE A 120 2.06 9.74 -13.96
N LYS A 121 3.35 9.99 -14.19
CA LYS A 121 4.01 11.25 -13.82
C LYS A 121 3.33 12.45 -14.45
N ALA A 122 2.87 12.34 -15.68
CA ALA A 122 2.16 13.40 -16.37
C ALA A 122 0.71 13.62 -15.83
N ASN A 123 0.20 12.68 -15.01
CA ASN A 123 -1.20 12.68 -14.52
C ASN A 123 -2.22 12.79 -15.66
N ASN A 124 -1.93 12.20 -16.82
CA ASN A 124 -2.82 12.19 -17.96
C ASN A 124 -3.80 11.00 -17.89
N ASN A 125 -4.79 10.97 -18.80
CA ASN A 125 -5.81 9.93 -18.78
C ASN A 125 -5.22 8.50 -18.90
N ASN A 126 -4.13 8.31 -19.65
CA ASN A 126 -3.48 6.99 -19.77
C ASN A 126 -2.81 6.58 -18.45
N GLY A 127 -2.17 7.52 -17.76
CA GLY A 127 -1.56 7.25 -16.45
C GLY A 127 -2.59 6.96 -15.38
N LEU A 128 -3.68 7.75 -15.30
CA LEU A 128 -4.78 7.48 -14.38
C LEU A 128 -5.43 6.12 -14.66
N ARG A 129 -5.61 5.79 -15.94
CA ARG A 129 -6.12 4.49 -16.36
C ARG A 129 -5.19 3.36 -15.94
N ALA A 130 -3.88 3.53 -16.10
CA ALA A 130 -2.91 2.52 -15.70
C ALA A 130 -2.96 2.24 -14.20
N ILE A 131 -3.10 3.27 -13.35
CA ILE A 131 -3.27 3.08 -11.90
C ILE A 131 -4.54 2.28 -11.59
N VAL A 132 -5.69 2.63 -12.21
CA VAL A 132 -6.96 1.91 -12.00
C VAL A 132 -6.85 0.45 -12.45
N GLU A 133 -6.29 0.20 -13.64
CA GLU A 133 -6.13 -1.17 -14.18
C GLU A 133 -5.17 -2.01 -13.34
N ALA A 134 -4.11 -1.41 -12.78
CA ALA A 134 -3.19 -2.07 -11.88
C ALA A 134 -3.89 -2.53 -10.58
N TYR A 135 -4.69 -1.68 -9.96
CA TYR A 135 -5.47 -2.04 -8.77
C TYR A 135 -6.54 -3.11 -9.07
N ILE A 136 -7.23 -3.02 -10.20
CA ILE A 136 -8.17 -4.07 -10.62
C ILE A 136 -7.43 -5.40 -10.81
N SER A 137 -6.25 -5.37 -11.45
CA SER A 137 -5.42 -6.56 -11.65
C SER A 137 -4.96 -7.14 -10.31
N LEU A 138 -4.56 -6.31 -9.36
CA LEU A 138 -4.18 -6.73 -8.01
C LEU A 138 -5.34 -7.42 -7.29
N ASN A 139 -6.55 -6.86 -7.37
CA ASN A 139 -7.75 -7.49 -6.80
C ASN A 139 -8.07 -8.85 -7.43
N THR A 140 -7.81 -9.05 -8.74
CA THR A 140 -8.01 -10.37 -9.37
C THR A 140 -7.05 -11.44 -8.82
N ILE A 141 -5.93 -11.02 -8.21
CA ILE A 141 -4.98 -11.91 -7.54
C ILE A 141 -5.39 -12.12 -6.08
N CYS A 142 -5.65 -11.03 -5.35
CA CYS A 142 -5.81 -11.05 -3.89
C CYS A 142 -7.18 -11.56 -3.44
N LEU A 143 -8.28 -11.16 -4.09
CA LEU A 143 -9.63 -11.55 -3.67
C LEU A 143 -9.87 -13.07 -3.72
N PRO A 144 -9.42 -13.83 -4.75
CA PRO A 144 -9.59 -15.28 -4.77
C PRO A 144 -8.79 -16.06 -3.71
N ILE A 145 -7.73 -15.44 -3.16
CA ILE A 145 -6.90 -16.04 -2.12
C ILE A 145 -7.23 -15.50 -0.72
N ASP A 146 -8.14 -14.52 -0.65
CA ASP A 146 -8.68 -13.93 0.58
C ASP A 146 -7.63 -13.25 1.48
N HIS A 147 -6.58 -12.68 0.88
CA HIS A 147 -5.59 -11.86 1.58
C HIS A 147 -4.78 -10.98 0.62
N PHE A 148 -4.19 -9.90 1.14
CA PHE A 148 -3.38 -8.92 0.41
C PHE A 148 -1.87 -9.04 0.71
N ARG A 149 -1.39 -10.24 1.04
CA ARG A 149 -0.01 -10.49 1.45
C ARG A 149 1.05 -10.08 0.42
N ILE A 150 0.70 -9.99 -0.88
CA ILE A 150 1.62 -9.53 -1.93
C ILE A 150 1.77 -8.00 -1.99
N GLU A 151 0.89 -7.27 -1.32
CA GLU A 151 0.86 -5.80 -1.30
C GLU A 151 1.17 -5.26 0.09
N GLU A 152 0.95 -6.02 1.14
CA GLU A 152 1.11 -5.59 2.52
C GLU A 152 2.24 -6.38 3.22
N GLY A 153 3.33 -5.69 3.53
CA GLY A 153 4.52 -6.25 4.15
C GLY A 153 5.17 -5.31 5.17
N SER A 154 6.46 -5.44 5.33
CA SER A 154 7.25 -4.67 6.30
C SER A 154 7.19 -3.15 6.10
N GLU A 155 6.99 -2.68 4.86
CA GLU A 155 6.81 -1.25 4.54
C GLU A 155 5.56 -0.68 5.20
N HIS A 156 4.46 -1.43 5.26
CA HIS A 156 3.24 -1.05 5.95
C HIS A 156 3.41 -1.00 7.46
N TYR A 157 4.26 -1.86 8.02
CA TYR A 157 4.50 -1.86 9.47
C TYR A 157 5.23 -0.59 9.93
N LEU A 158 6.14 -0.06 9.10
CA LEU A 158 6.75 1.24 9.37
C LEU A 158 5.70 2.37 9.29
N PHE A 159 4.76 2.29 8.36
CA PHE A 159 3.66 3.24 8.28
C PHE A 159 2.80 3.21 9.55
N TYR A 160 2.37 2.03 10.01
CA TYR A 160 1.56 1.89 11.23
C TYR A 160 2.31 2.41 12.48
N GLU A 161 3.59 2.10 12.60
CA GLU A 161 4.41 2.59 13.72
C GLU A 161 4.55 4.12 13.70
N LEU A 162 4.77 4.72 12.54
CA LEU A 162 4.88 6.18 12.40
C LEU A 162 3.56 6.90 12.67
N GLU A 163 2.41 6.39 12.22
CA GLU A 163 1.10 6.98 12.54
C GLU A 163 0.82 6.90 14.05
N GLU A 164 1.10 5.75 14.67
CA GLU A 164 0.90 5.57 16.12
C GLU A 164 1.84 6.47 16.93
N ARG A 165 3.13 6.55 16.56
CA ARG A 165 4.12 7.40 17.23
C ARG A 165 3.82 8.88 17.11
N LEU A 166 3.56 9.34 15.90
CA LEU A 166 3.41 10.77 15.61
C LEU A 166 1.98 11.27 15.80
N LYS A 167 1.04 10.36 16.03
CA LYS A 167 -0.40 10.63 16.27
C LYS A 167 -1.04 11.52 15.21
N ARG A 168 -0.66 11.29 13.96
CA ARG A 168 -1.20 12.02 12.82
C ARG A 168 -1.23 11.15 11.57
N PRO A 169 -2.23 11.37 10.68
CA PRO A 169 -2.31 10.63 9.44
C PRO A 169 -1.27 11.11 8.42
N PHE A 170 -0.90 10.22 7.51
CA PHE A 170 -0.12 10.51 6.32
C PHE A 170 -0.93 10.27 5.03
N ILE A 171 -0.45 10.80 3.91
CA ILE A 171 -0.89 10.34 2.60
C ILE A 171 -0.32 8.93 2.41
N HIS A 172 -1.20 7.94 2.32
CA HIS A 172 -0.86 6.53 2.43
C HIS A 172 0.28 6.12 1.49
N GLY A 173 0.14 6.28 0.18
CA GLY A 173 1.18 5.87 -0.75
C GLY A 173 2.52 6.61 -0.58
N ASN A 174 2.50 7.83 -0.05
CA ASN A 174 3.76 8.54 0.22
C ASN A 174 4.54 7.92 1.38
N ILE A 175 3.84 7.57 2.46
CA ILE A 175 4.48 6.95 3.63
C ILE A 175 4.86 5.49 3.34
N ILE A 176 4.06 4.77 2.54
CA ILE A 176 4.44 3.44 2.03
C ILE A 176 5.70 3.54 1.16
N GLY A 177 5.81 4.53 0.27
CA GLY A 177 7.02 4.79 -0.50
C GLY A 177 8.28 5.00 0.36
N LEU A 178 8.16 5.68 1.51
CA LEU A 178 9.25 5.76 2.49
C LEU A 178 9.58 4.38 3.06
N GLY A 179 8.58 3.59 3.41
CA GLY A 179 8.74 2.21 3.87
C GLY A 179 9.48 1.38 2.81
N ILE A 180 9.03 1.38 1.57
CA ILE A 180 9.66 0.67 0.45
C ILE A 180 11.14 1.09 0.29
N TYR A 181 11.42 2.40 0.33
CA TYR A 181 12.79 2.91 0.22
C TYR A 181 13.72 2.33 1.28
N LEU A 182 13.27 2.20 2.51
CA LEU A 182 14.07 1.71 3.63
C LEU A 182 14.11 0.17 3.69
N LEU A 183 12.96 -0.47 3.55
CA LEU A 183 12.84 -1.91 3.73
C LEU A 183 13.39 -2.72 2.55
N SER A 184 13.31 -2.21 1.30
CA SER A 184 14.00 -2.85 0.17
C SER A 184 15.52 -2.95 0.38
N ARG A 185 16.11 -1.99 1.09
CA ARG A 185 17.53 -2.01 1.47
C ARG A 185 17.81 -3.03 2.56
N LEU A 186 16.95 -3.11 3.57
CA LEU A 186 17.06 -4.13 4.62
C LEU A 186 16.92 -5.54 4.03
N GLN A 187 16.01 -5.71 3.07
CA GLN A 187 15.77 -6.94 2.34
C GLN A 187 16.90 -7.29 1.35
N ASN A 188 17.75 -6.32 0.99
CA ASN A 188 18.67 -6.41 -0.16
C ASN A 188 17.96 -6.84 -1.45
N ASN A 189 16.73 -6.34 -1.67
CA ASN A 189 15.83 -6.69 -2.73
C ASN A 189 15.79 -5.56 -3.78
N ASP A 190 16.77 -5.54 -4.64
CA ASP A 190 16.96 -4.56 -5.73
C ASP A 190 16.52 -3.12 -5.40
N PRO A 191 17.10 -2.52 -4.35
CA PRO A 191 16.65 -1.21 -3.84
C PRO A 191 16.89 -0.07 -4.84
N LEU A 192 17.78 -0.22 -5.80
CA LEU A 192 18.03 0.80 -6.81
C LEU A 192 16.90 0.84 -7.83
N PHE A 193 16.48 -0.32 -8.31
CA PHE A 193 15.38 -0.46 -9.27
C PHE A 193 14.10 0.18 -8.75
N ILE A 194 13.65 -0.22 -7.55
CA ILE A 194 12.41 0.32 -6.99
C ILE A 194 12.51 1.81 -6.66
N THR A 195 13.68 2.28 -6.22
CA THR A 195 13.92 3.71 -5.97
C THR A 195 13.83 4.51 -7.27
N GLU A 196 14.35 4.00 -8.38
CA GLU A 196 14.25 4.62 -9.70
C GLU A 196 12.79 4.71 -10.15
N MET A 197 12.01 3.63 -10.05
CA MET A 197 10.57 3.65 -10.34
C MET A 197 9.83 4.71 -9.54
N MET A 198 10.08 4.81 -8.25
CA MET A 198 9.46 5.83 -7.39
C MET A 198 9.82 7.26 -7.84
N ASN A 199 11.08 7.50 -8.19
CA ASN A 199 11.54 8.81 -8.67
C ASN A 199 10.95 9.17 -10.04
N GLU A 200 10.90 8.20 -10.94
CA GLU A 200 10.34 8.39 -12.27
C GLU A 200 8.84 8.63 -12.26
N SER A 201 8.10 7.99 -11.35
CA SER A 201 6.67 8.24 -11.16
C SER A 201 6.37 9.64 -10.60
N GLY A 202 7.34 10.25 -9.91
CA GLY A 202 7.16 11.51 -9.17
C GLY A 202 6.53 11.30 -7.79
N LEU A 203 6.57 10.09 -7.24
CA LEU A 203 6.09 9.80 -5.88
C LEU A 203 6.88 10.60 -4.84
N ILE A 204 6.17 11.19 -3.91
CA ILE A 204 6.76 11.96 -2.79
C ILE A 204 6.92 11.01 -1.61
N TYR A 205 8.14 10.52 -1.37
CA TYR A 205 8.42 9.59 -0.27
C TYR A 205 9.52 10.08 0.68
N GLN A 206 10.08 11.27 0.47
CA GLN A 206 11.13 11.81 1.35
C GLN A 206 10.54 12.24 2.70
N PRO A 207 11.18 11.87 3.84
CA PRO A 207 10.67 12.19 5.18
C PRO A 207 10.39 13.68 5.39
N ILE A 208 11.26 14.55 4.87
CA ILE A 208 11.12 16.01 5.03
C ILE A 208 9.84 16.54 4.37
N SER A 209 9.43 15.98 3.23
CA SER A 209 8.22 16.38 2.53
C SER A 209 6.94 15.97 3.27
N MET A 210 7.06 15.03 4.20
CA MET A 210 6.00 14.56 5.08
C MET A 210 6.14 15.12 6.51
N ASN A 211 7.03 16.09 6.73
CA ASN A 211 7.32 16.64 8.06
C ASN A 211 7.70 15.57 9.10
N ILE A 212 8.43 14.54 8.68
CA ILE A 212 9.01 13.52 9.55
C ILE A 212 10.44 13.94 9.88
N LYS A 213 10.72 14.16 11.16
CA LYS A 213 12.06 14.49 11.61
C LYS A 213 12.96 13.25 11.61
N LYS A 214 14.27 13.47 11.43
CA LYS A 214 15.25 12.37 11.43
C LYS A 214 15.15 11.53 12.71
N ASP A 215 15.07 12.17 13.86
CA ASP A 215 15.04 11.46 15.15
C ASP A 215 13.75 10.63 15.30
N ASP A 216 12.60 11.12 14.81
CA ASP A 216 11.35 10.38 14.82
C ASP A 216 11.47 9.13 13.95
N LEU A 217 12.03 9.27 12.74
CA LEU A 217 12.23 8.13 11.82
C LEU A 217 13.21 7.10 12.40
N VAL A 218 14.34 7.55 12.96
CA VAL A 218 15.33 6.67 13.62
C VAL A 218 14.66 5.92 14.77
N ASN A 219 13.94 6.62 15.63
CA ASN A 219 13.25 6.00 16.77
C ASN A 219 12.17 5.00 16.31
N SER A 220 11.46 5.30 15.21
CA SER A 220 10.49 4.36 14.63
C SER A 220 11.16 3.09 14.11
N LEU A 221 12.27 3.22 13.40
CA LEU A 221 13.02 2.06 12.90
C LEU A 221 13.56 1.20 14.06
N LEU A 222 14.16 1.82 15.07
CA LEU A 222 14.67 1.10 16.25
C LEU A 222 13.55 0.40 17.05
N ASN A 223 12.33 0.96 17.06
CA ASN A 223 11.18 0.38 17.74
C ASN A 223 10.40 -0.63 16.89
N LEU A 224 10.65 -0.68 15.58
CA LEU A 224 9.78 -1.38 14.63
C LEU A 224 9.58 -2.87 14.97
N LYS A 225 10.64 -3.58 15.30
CA LYS A 225 10.56 -5.00 15.72
C LYS A 225 9.73 -5.20 16.99
N LYS A 226 9.86 -4.30 17.96
CA LYS A 226 9.05 -4.34 19.19
C LYS A 226 7.59 -4.01 18.89
N PHE A 227 7.35 -3.03 18.04
CA PHE A 227 6.02 -2.66 17.59
C PHE A 227 5.31 -3.84 16.91
N VAL A 228 5.95 -4.46 15.91
CA VAL A 228 5.39 -5.63 15.20
C VAL A 228 5.02 -6.74 16.18
N LYS A 229 5.91 -7.07 17.13
CA LYS A 229 5.64 -8.10 18.15
C LYS A 229 4.51 -7.75 19.11
N SER A 230 4.16 -6.48 19.24
CA SER A 230 3.05 -6.02 20.09
C SER A 230 1.68 -6.09 19.40
N LYS A 231 1.64 -6.35 18.09
CA LYS A 231 0.43 -6.41 17.28
C LYS A 231 0.14 -7.86 16.87
N ASP A 232 -0.97 -8.41 17.31
CA ASP A 232 -1.32 -9.83 17.14
C ASP A 232 -1.66 -10.27 15.70
N LYS A 233 -1.77 -9.29 14.76
CA LYS A 233 -2.26 -9.55 13.40
C LYS A 233 -1.28 -9.23 12.28
N LEU A 234 -0.05 -8.83 12.61
CA LEU A 234 0.97 -8.56 11.59
C LEU A 234 1.68 -9.84 11.18
N TRP A 235 1.88 -9.98 9.88
CA TRP A 235 2.52 -11.17 9.31
C TRP A 235 4.02 -11.18 9.56
N TYR A 236 4.61 -12.36 9.51
CA TYR A 236 6.06 -12.52 9.62
C TYR A 236 6.78 -11.93 8.41
N THR A 237 7.80 -11.12 8.66
CA THR A 237 8.57 -10.39 7.64
C THR A 237 10.06 -10.39 7.96
N ILE A 238 10.87 -9.73 7.13
CA ILE A 238 12.30 -9.53 7.37
C ILE A 238 12.58 -8.83 8.72
N ILE A 239 11.63 -8.02 9.23
CA ILE A 239 11.78 -7.31 10.51
C ILE A 239 11.94 -8.28 11.68
N ASP A 240 11.27 -9.44 11.63
CA ASP A 240 11.30 -10.43 12.72
C ASP A 240 12.69 -10.99 12.97
N ASP A 241 13.51 -11.12 11.93
CA ASP A 241 14.86 -11.66 12.02
C ASP A 241 15.95 -10.59 11.98
N SER A 242 15.62 -9.33 11.65
CA SER A 242 16.60 -8.25 11.53
C SER A 242 16.94 -7.64 12.89
N GLU A 243 18.20 -7.22 13.03
CA GLU A 243 18.65 -6.32 14.08
C GLU A 243 18.87 -4.94 13.43
N ILE A 244 17.99 -4.00 13.73
CA ILE A 244 18.10 -2.61 13.29
C ILE A 244 18.84 -1.86 14.42
N ASN A 245 20.11 -1.52 14.17
CA ASN A 245 21.02 -0.85 15.12
C ASN A 245 21.29 0.62 14.71
#